data_b5bc1bd840958409d4a00e426862c62e
#
_entry.id   b5bc1bd840958409d4a00e426862c62e
#
_cell.length_a   1.000
_cell.length_b   1.000
_cell.length_c   1.000
_cell.angle_alpha   90.00
_cell.angle_beta   90.00
_cell.angle_gamma   90.00
#
_symmetry.space_group_name_H-M   'P 1'
#
loop_
_entity.id
_entity.type
_entity.pdbx_description
1 polymer ?
#
loop_
_entity_poly.entity_id
_entity_poly.type
_entity_poly.pdbx_seq_one_letter_code
_entity_poly.pdbx_strand_id
1 'polypeptide(L)'
;MSEEMRTLIYPVRKVEQTKLLLTITLGTEPYVDAPYYVGFRSDGLEIGLDPNGHSRGMTGPVPYTEVADIKATWDLLIEAGAEGVQEPKDVGQGKLVASVKDADGNMIGIMHTP
;
A
#
# COMPACT_ATOMS: atom_id res chain seq x y z
N MET A 1 4.03 -1.70 -21.82
CA MET A 1 3.01 -1.50 -20.77
C MET A 1 3.65 -0.88 -19.55
N SER A 2 3.07 0.18 -19.05
CA SER A 2 3.64 0.85 -17.88
C SER A 2 3.02 0.31 -16.60
N GLU A 3 3.81 0.22 -15.55
CA GLU A 3 3.33 -0.01 -14.20
C GLU A 3 2.73 1.28 -13.68
N GLU A 4 1.70 1.15 -12.84
CA GLU A 4 1.01 2.31 -12.30
C GLU A 4 0.96 2.26 -10.79
N MET A 5 1.32 3.37 -10.15
CA MET A 5 1.14 3.54 -8.72
C MET A 5 -0.32 3.89 -8.48
N ARG A 6 -1.09 2.96 -7.93
CA ARG A 6 -2.53 3.11 -7.78
C ARG A 6 -3.02 3.15 -6.35
N THR A 7 -2.14 2.82 -5.40
CA THR A 7 -2.55 2.70 -4.00
C THR A 7 -1.51 3.33 -3.11
N LEU A 8 -1.98 4.16 -2.18
CA LEU A 8 -1.15 4.76 -1.16
C LEU A 8 -1.72 4.34 0.19
N ILE A 9 -0.92 3.64 1.00
CA ILE A 9 -1.37 3.15 2.30
C ILE A 9 -0.75 4.00 3.40
N TYR A 10 -1.59 4.54 4.28
CA TYR A 10 -1.16 5.26 5.46
C TYR A 10 -1.25 4.33 6.67
N PRO A 11 -0.15 4.09 7.39
CA PRO A 11 -0.26 3.41 8.68
C PRO A 11 -0.85 4.41 9.69
N VAL A 12 -1.87 3.99 10.42
CA VAL A 12 -2.56 4.91 11.32
C VAL A 12 -2.79 4.24 12.67
N ARG A 13 -2.62 5.00 13.76
CA ARG A 13 -3.01 4.57 15.09
C ARG A 13 -4.35 5.17 15.49
N LYS A 14 -4.60 6.40 15.04
CA LYS A 14 -5.85 7.11 15.32
C LYS A 14 -6.65 7.22 14.03
N VAL A 15 -7.31 6.11 13.69
CA VAL A 15 -7.99 5.98 12.40
C VAL A 15 -9.03 7.09 12.20
N GLU A 16 -9.83 7.37 13.23
CA GLU A 16 -10.92 8.35 13.11
C GLU A 16 -10.41 9.74 12.80
N GLN A 17 -9.27 10.12 13.37
CA GLN A 17 -8.68 11.43 13.08
C GLN A 17 -8.23 11.53 11.63
N THR A 18 -7.44 10.55 11.17
CA THR A 18 -6.93 10.58 9.79
C THR A 18 -8.07 10.47 8.79
N LYS A 19 -9.09 9.66 9.10
CA LYS A 19 -10.27 9.57 8.25
C LYS A 19 -10.93 10.93 8.08
N LEU A 20 -11.11 11.66 9.17
CA LEU A 20 -11.70 12.99 9.12
C LEU A 20 -10.85 13.95 8.30
N LEU A 21 -9.53 13.95 8.53
CA LEU A 21 -8.63 14.84 7.82
C LEU A 21 -8.65 14.58 6.31
N LEU A 22 -8.69 13.31 5.90
CA LEU A 22 -8.74 12.97 4.48
C LEU A 22 -10.09 13.26 3.87
N THR A 23 -11.18 13.07 4.63
CA THR A 23 -12.51 13.44 4.16
C THR A 23 -12.56 14.93 3.82
N ILE A 24 -11.96 15.75 4.67
CA ILE A 24 -11.88 17.19 4.43
C ILE A 24 -11.01 17.50 3.22
N THR A 25 -9.83 16.89 3.18
CA THR A 25 -8.84 17.17 2.14
C THR A 25 -9.33 16.73 0.75
N LEU A 26 -9.93 15.55 0.67
CA LEU A 26 -10.36 14.98 -0.60
C LEU A 26 -11.77 15.42 -0.98
N GLY A 27 -12.53 15.94 -0.03
CA GLY A 27 -13.90 16.37 -0.29
C GLY A 27 -14.85 15.22 -0.53
N THR A 28 -14.54 14.04 0.00
CA THR A 28 -15.38 12.86 -0.21
C THR A 28 -15.29 11.93 1.01
N GLU A 29 -16.33 11.14 1.21
CA GLU A 29 -16.38 10.14 2.26
C GLU A 29 -15.62 8.88 1.81
N PRO A 30 -15.14 8.05 2.75
CA PRO A 30 -14.55 6.78 2.35
C PRO A 30 -15.60 5.87 1.70
N TYR A 31 -15.17 5.10 0.69
CA TYR A 31 -16.07 4.14 0.07
C TYR A 31 -16.07 2.80 0.82
N VAL A 32 -15.05 2.57 1.64
CA VAL A 32 -14.96 1.43 2.57
C VAL A 32 -14.61 2.01 3.93
N ASP A 33 -15.33 1.60 4.96
CA ASP A 33 -15.10 2.08 6.33
C ASP A 33 -15.29 0.90 7.26
N ALA A 34 -14.22 0.13 7.46
CA ALA A 34 -14.24 -1.07 8.28
C ALA A 34 -13.20 -0.95 9.40
N PRO A 35 -13.34 -1.74 10.48
CA PRO A 35 -12.39 -1.66 11.60
C PRO A 35 -10.96 -1.97 11.22
N TYR A 36 -10.74 -2.72 10.14
CA TYR A 36 -9.42 -3.14 9.72
C TYR A 36 -8.90 -2.36 8.51
N TYR A 37 -9.73 -1.51 7.89
CA TYR A 37 -9.32 -0.79 6.70
C TYR A 37 -10.33 0.29 6.34
N VAL A 38 -9.83 1.49 6.07
CA VAL A 38 -10.65 2.59 5.56
C VAL A 38 -10.07 2.98 4.20
N GLY A 39 -10.91 3.00 3.17
CA GLY A 39 -10.46 3.28 1.81
C GLY A 39 -11.16 4.46 1.20
N PHE A 40 -10.37 5.32 0.54
CA PHE A 40 -10.85 6.44 -0.25
C PHE A 40 -10.42 6.23 -1.70
N ARG A 41 -11.18 6.80 -2.62
CA ARG A 41 -10.80 6.83 -4.03
C ARG A 41 -10.77 8.25 -4.53
N SER A 42 -9.70 8.60 -5.24
CA SER A 42 -9.54 9.94 -5.80
C SER A 42 -8.82 9.81 -7.13
N ASP A 43 -9.53 10.12 -8.23
CA ASP A 43 -8.97 10.09 -9.58
C ASP A 43 -8.22 8.80 -9.91
N GLY A 44 -8.82 7.67 -9.56
CA GLY A 44 -8.21 6.37 -9.84
C GLY A 44 -7.15 5.93 -8.83
N LEU A 45 -6.84 6.77 -7.86
CA LEU A 45 -5.90 6.42 -6.79
C LEU A 45 -6.67 5.92 -5.59
N GLU A 46 -6.24 4.79 -5.04
CA GLU A 46 -6.76 4.26 -3.80
C GLU A 46 -5.93 4.80 -2.65
N ILE A 47 -6.56 5.38 -1.64
CA ILE A 47 -5.87 5.80 -0.42
C ILE A 47 -6.45 4.98 0.72
N GLY A 48 -5.63 4.14 1.33
CA GLY A 48 -6.07 3.26 2.39
C GLY A 48 -5.46 3.60 3.73
N LEU A 49 -6.25 3.47 4.78
CA LEU A 49 -5.78 3.63 6.15
C LEU A 49 -5.69 2.24 6.77
N ASP A 50 -4.50 1.87 7.24
CA ASP A 50 -4.24 0.56 7.82
C ASP A 50 -3.92 0.71 9.31
N PRO A 51 -4.84 0.30 10.20
CA PRO A 51 -4.59 0.40 11.65
C PRO A 51 -3.46 -0.49 12.11
N ASN A 52 -3.07 -1.48 11.33
CA ASN A 52 -1.99 -2.40 11.66
C ASN A 52 -0.70 -2.09 10.91
N GLY A 53 -0.65 -0.97 10.17
CA GLY A 53 0.51 -0.67 9.33
C GLY A 53 1.80 -0.52 10.12
N HIS A 54 1.75 0.15 11.27
CA HIS A 54 2.95 0.34 12.09
C HIS A 54 3.51 -1.00 12.60
N SER A 55 2.64 -1.94 12.94
CA SER A 55 3.10 -3.24 13.42
C SER A 55 3.70 -4.09 12.30
N ARG A 56 3.48 -3.71 11.05
CA ARG A 56 4.08 -4.36 9.89
C ARG A 56 5.34 -3.66 9.40
N GLY A 57 5.83 -2.69 10.16
CA GLY A 57 7.06 -1.98 9.82
C GLY A 57 6.88 -0.69 9.04
N MET A 58 5.66 -0.27 8.77
CA MET A 58 5.42 1.00 8.09
C MET A 58 5.68 2.16 9.04
N THR A 59 6.43 3.15 8.58
CA THR A 59 6.71 4.35 9.37
C THR A 59 6.05 5.59 8.77
N GLY A 60 5.50 5.48 7.58
CA GLY A 60 4.80 6.56 6.88
C GLY A 60 4.06 5.97 5.70
N PRO A 61 3.46 6.81 4.86
CA PRO A 61 2.71 6.32 3.70
C PRO A 61 3.57 5.46 2.79
N VAL A 62 3.00 4.37 2.31
CA VAL A 62 3.67 3.44 1.41
C VAL A 62 2.93 3.40 0.08
N PRO A 63 3.59 3.79 -1.02
CA PRO A 63 2.98 3.67 -2.34
C PRO A 63 3.08 2.22 -2.83
N TYR A 64 2.01 1.75 -3.46
CA TYR A 64 1.99 0.43 -4.07
C TYR A 64 1.80 0.59 -5.58
N THR A 65 2.66 -0.05 -6.35
CA THR A 65 2.62 -0.01 -7.81
C THR A 65 2.07 -1.33 -8.33
N GLU A 66 1.10 -1.24 -9.23
CA GLU A 66 0.52 -2.42 -9.88
C GLU A 66 1.53 -2.94 -10.89
N VAL A 67 1.90 -4.22 -10.79
CA VAL A 67 2.87 -4.85 -11.70
C VAL A 67 2.25 -6.11 -12.30
N ALA A 68 2.73 -6.48 -13.48
CA ALA A 68 2.19 -7.63 -14.20
C ALA A 68 2.64 -8.96 -13.62
N ASP A 69 3.89 -9.03 -13.15
CA ASP A 69 4.48 -10.26 -12.59
C ASP A 69 5.19 -9.90 -11.29
N ILE A 70 4.49 -10.11 -10.19
CA ILE A 70 4.97 -9.67 -8.89
C ILE A 70 6.21 -10.46 -8.44
N LYS A 71 6.27 -11.75 -8.77
CA LYS A 71 7.42 -12.57 -8.39
C LYS A 71 8.68 -12.10 -9.12
N ALA A 72 8.55 -11.85 -10.43
CA ALA A 72 9.68 -11.37 -11.22
C ALA A 72 10.13 -9.99 -10.74
N THR A 73 9.19 -9.11 -10.44
CA THR A 73 9.53 -7.77 -9.93
C THR A 73 10.20 -7.87 -8.57
N TRP A 74 9.69 -8.73 -7.69
CA TRP A 74 10.30 -8.97 -6.39
C TRP A 74 11.76 -9.40 -6.54
N ASP A 75 11.99 -10.40 -7.40
CA ASP A 75 13.36 -10.92 -7.60
C ASP A 75 14.31 -9.83 -8.12
N LEU A 76 13.83 -8.99 -9.03
CA LEU A 76 14.64 -7.89 -9.56
C LEU A 76 14.98 -6.87 -8.49
N LEU A 77 14.01 -6.55 -7.62
CA LEU A 77 14.24 -5.60 -6.53
C LEU A 77 15.27 -6.12 -5.54
N ILE A 78 15.17 -7.39 -5.16
CA ILE A 78 16.11 -7.99 -4.24
C ILE A 78 17.52 -8.01 -4.87
N GLU A 79 17.61 -8.36 -6.14
CA GLU A 79 18.89 -8.37 -6.86
C GLU A 79 19.49 -6.96 -6.94
N ALA A 80 18.64 -5.94 -7.04
CA ALA A 80 19.09 -4.55 -7.09
C ALA A 80 19.53 -4.01 -5.73
N GLY A 81 19.39 -4.80 -4.67
CA GLY A 81 19.87 -4.42 -3.34
C GLY A 81 18.79 -4.04 -2.34
N ALA A 82 17.53 -4.15 -2.69
CA ALA A 82 16.45 -3.85 -1.76
C ALA A 82 16.37 -4.90 -0.66
N GLU A 83 15.95 -4.46 0.51
CA GLU A 83 15.71 -5.37 1.65
C GLU A 83 14.26 -5.83 1.60
N GLY A 84 14.03 -7.16 1.61
CA GLY A 84 12.68 -7.70 1.63
C GLY A 84 11.99 -7.46 2.96
N VAL A 85 10.76 -6.95 2.90
CA VAL A 85 9.93 -6.75 4.09
C VAL A 85 8.81 -7.78 4.09
N GLN A 86 8.09 -7.89 2.98
CA GLN A 86 7.02 -8.85 2.83
C GLN A 86 7.13 -9.50 1.44
N GLU A 87 7.39 -10.80 1.41
CA GLU A 87 7.40 -11.54 0.15
C GLU A 87 6.00 -11.54 -0.47
N PRO A 88 5.88 -11.78 -1.79
CA PRO A 88 4.56 -11.83 -2.41
C PRO A 88 3.59 -12.72 -1.64
N LYS A 89 2.45 -12.15 -1.28
CA LYS A 89 1.47 -12.80 -0.43
C LYS A 89 0.07 -12.55 -0.96
N ASP A 90 -0.75 -13.60 -0.98
CA ASP A 90 -2.15 -13.47 -1.37
C ASP A 90 -2.93 -12.86 -0.20
N VAL A 91 -3.57 -11.72 -0.45
CA VAL A 91 -4.36 -11.02 0.57
C VAL A 91 -5.85 -11.17 0.33
N GLY A 92 -6.23 -12.10 -0.54
CA GLY A 92 -7.63 -12.42 -0.81
C GLY A 92 -7.96 -12.27 -2.28
N GLN A 93 -8.77 -13.19 -2.78
CA GLN A 93 -9.29 -13.18 -4.16
C GLN A 93 -8.20 -13.08 -5.23
N GLY A 94 -7.04 -13.67 -4.94
CA GLY A 94 -5.93 -13.70 -5.89
C GLY A 94 -5.11 -12.42 -5.96
N LYS A 95 -5.43 -11.41 -5.15
CA LYS A 95 -4.64 -10.19 -5.10
C LYS A 95 -3.36 -10.44 -4.32
N LEU A 96 -2.23 -10.10 -4.93
CA LEU A 96 -0.92 -10.31 -4.33
C LEU A 96 -0.29 -8.97 -3.95
N VAL A 97 0.40 -8.94 -2.82
CA VAL A 97 1.15 -7.75 -2.39
C VAL A 97 2.53 -8.17 -1.92
N ALA A 98 3.48 -7.26 -2.05
CA ALA A 98 4.84 -7.45 -1.54
C ALA A 98 5.42 -6.08 -1.22
N SER A 99 6.44 -6.04 -0.37
CA SER A 99 7.09 -4.78 -0.05
C SER A 99 8.56 -4.99 0.28
N VAL A 100 9.34 -3.98 -0.06
CA VAL A 100 10.78 -3.95 0.19
C VAL A 100 11.12 -2.58 0.77
N LYS A 101 12.37 -2.45 1.25
CA LYS A 101 12.92 -1.17 1.72
C LYS A 101 14.14 -0.82 0.89
N ASP A 102 14.32 0.47 0.65
CA ASP A 102 15.56 0.95 0.05
C ASP A 102 16.63 1.15 1.13
N ALA A 103 17.80 1.65 0.74
CA ALA A 103 18.92 1.84 1.66
C ALA A 103 18.64 2.85 2.77
N ASP A 104 17.70 3.75 2.53
CA ASP A 104 17.34 4.79 3.51
C ASP A 104 16.14 4.38 4.37
N GLY A 105 15.65 3.15 4.21
CA GLY A 105 14.54 2.65 5.00
C GLY A 105 13.16 3.01 4.45
N ASN A 106 13.08 3.58 3.26
CA ASN A 106 11.79 3.88 2.64
C ASN A 106 11.14 2.60 2.12
N MET A 107 9.87 2.42 2.43
CA MET A 107 9.16 1.25 1.94
C MET A 107 8.61 1.48 0.54
N ILE A 108 8.74 0.46 -0.28
CA ILE A 108 8.25 0.43 -1.66
C ILE A 108 7.35 -0.80 -1.77
N GLY A 109 6.11 -0.59 -2.15
CA GLY A 109 5.15 -1.69 -2.29
C GLY A 109 4.89 -2.02 -3.75
N ILE A 110 4.64 -3.28 -4.01
CA ILE A 110 4.18 -3.75 -5.32
C ILE A 110 2.95 -4.62 -5.11
N MET A 111 2.08 -4.65 -6.11
CA MET A 111 0.83 -5.41 -6.03
C MET A 111 0.48 -5.94 -7.40
N HIS A 112 -0.31 -7.00 -7.41
CA HIS A 112 -0.86 -7.55 -8.63
C HIS A 112 -2.32 -7.89 -8.38
N THR A 113 -3.20 -7.30 -9.18
CA THR A 113 -4.63 -7.57 -9.14
C THR A 113 -4.97 -8.47 -10.31
N PRO A 114 -5.62 -9.63 -10.06
CA PRO A 114 -5.96 -10.55 -11.15
C PRO A 114 -6.96 -9.98 -12.13
#